data_5df0f8298b553c33d1346b5a7cbea35d
#
_entry.id   5df0f8298b553c33d1346b5a7cbea35d
#
_cell.length_a   1.000
_cell.length_b   1.000
_cell.length_c   1.000
_cell.angle_alpha   90.00
_cell.angle_beta   90.00
_cell.angle_gamma   90.00
#
_symmetry.space_group_name_H-M   'P 1'
#
loop_
_entity.id
_entity.type
_entity.pdbx_description
1 polymer ?
#
loop_
_entity_poly.entity_id
_entity_poly.type
_entity_poly.pdbx_seq_one_letter_code
_entity_poly.pdbx_strand_id
1 'polypeptide(L)'
;MRKEKIGNKGMMTIEACVIIPLSLFITFLLLWTGMLLYNRAAVNYAVSTAVIQGSRMAECSNDEISDYVQKKITELLENKLVLMEMPQMQVTVEYGQISASLQGYLDAPVLAGFCGDWTVKAQRSAERMRSSQIVRTIRRVDRLAEKHQVQNAEEERTETHTQTEGGTEE
;
A
#
# COMPACT_ATOMS: atom_id res chain seq x y z
N MET A 1 -70.40 -4.43 24.16
CA MET A 1 -69.69 -3.39 23.40
C MET A 1 -68.23 -3.76 23.31
N ARG A 2 -67.80 -4.21 22.13
CA ARG A 2 -66.43 -4.66 21.81
C ARG A 2 -65.64 -3.44 21.29
N LYS A 3 -64.79 -2.85 22.12
CA LYS A 3 -63.86 -1.79 21.64
C LYS A 3 -62.84 -2.45 20.78
N GLU A 4 -62.93 -2.24 19.46
CA GLU A 4 -61.94 -2.67 18.50
C GLU A 4 -60.62 -1.92 18.75
N LYS A 5 -59.54 -2.67 18.95
CA LYS A 5 -58.17 -2.17 19.00
C LYS A 5 -57.71 -1.83 17.58
N ILE A 6 -58.18 -0.73 16.99
CA ILE A 6 -57.80 -0.27 15.63
C ILE A 6 -56.48 0.52 15.66
N GLY A 7 -55.94 0.88 16.85
CA GLY A 7 -54.83 1.83 16.96
C GLY A 7 -53.43 1.34 16.55
N ASN A 8 -53.14 0.04 16.60
CA ASN A 8 -51.74 -0.41 16.47
C ASN A 8 -51.32 -0.86 15.03
N LYS A 9 -52.27 -1.23 14.19
CA LYS A 9 -51.94 -1.69 12.82
C LYS A 9 -51.54 -0.57 11.88
N GLY A 10 -52.12 0.62 12.01
CA GLY A 10 -51.76 1.78 11.18
C GLY A 10 -50.42 2.39 11.54
N MET A 11 -50.01 2.31 12.81
CA MET A 11 -48.73 2.84 13.28
C MET A 11 -47.55 2.01 12.78
N MET A 12 -47.64 0.68 12.78
CA MET A 12 -46.64 -0.22 12.22
C MET A 12 -46.41 -0.02 10.70
N THR A 13 -47.45 0.31 9.95
CA THR A 13 -47.33 0.51 8.51
C THR A 13 -46.56 1.80 8.18
N ILE A 14 -46.79 2.87 8.95
CA ILE A 14 -46.10 4.16 8.80
C ILE A 14 -44.60 4.00 9.15
N GLU A 15 -44.30 3.29 10.23
CA GLU A 15 -42.96 3.00 10.67
C GLU A 15 -42.17 2.20 9.61
N ALA A 16 -42.77 1.16 9.02
CA ALA A 16 -42.19 0.38 7.96
C ALA A 16 -41.90 1.21 6.68
N CYS A 17 -42.79 2.15 6.34
CA CYS A 17 -42.60 3.02 5.17
C CYS A 17 -41.39 3.94 5.28
N VAL A 18 -40.92 4.26 6.49
CA VAL A 18 -39.73 5.09 6.70
C VAL A 18 -38.48 4.21 6.87
N ILE A 19 -38.61 3.12 7.62
CA ILE A 19 -37.45 2.23 7.93
C ILE A 19 -36.92 1.53 6.67
N ILE A 20 -37.81 1.05 5.78
CA ILE A 20 -37.41 0.32 4.57
C ILE A 20 -36.55 1.20 3.64
N PRO A 21 -36.99 2.39 3.20
CA PRO A 21 -36.17 3.22 2.33
C PRO A 21 -34.89 3.69 3.00
N LEU A 22 -34.90 3.96 4.31
CA LEU A 22 -33.71 4.34 5.06
C LEU A 22 -32.69 3.19 5.10
N SER A 23 -33.13 1.95 5.36
CA SER A 23 -32.25 0.79 5.38
C SER A 23 -31.64 0.50 4.01
N LEU A 24 -32.42 0.64 2.93
CA LEU A 24 -31.93 0.52 1.56
C LEU A 24 -30.90 1.60 1.25
N PHE A 25 -31.13 2.83 1.67
CA PHE A 25 -30.19 3.93 1.47
C PHE A 25 -28.86 3.68 2.18
N ILE A 26 -28.90 3.24 3.45
CA ILE A 26 -27.70 2.88 4.21
C ILE A 26 -26.95 1.74 3.55
N THR A 27 -27.66 0.70 3.12
CA THR A 27 -27.05 -0.44 2.42
C THR A 27 -26.36 0.00 1.12
N PHE A 28 -27.00 0.88 0.34
CA PHE A 28 -26.44 1.44 -0.87
C PHE A 28 -25.16 2.26 -0.59
N LEU A 29 -25.16 3.11 0.45
CA LEU A 29 -23.98 3.86 0.86
C LEU A 29 -22.81 2.95 1.26
N LEU A 30 -23.10 1.87 1.99
CA LEU A 30 -22.06 0.89 2.38
C LEU A 30 -21.46 0.20 1.16
N LEU A 31 -22.27 -0.24 0.21
CA LEU A 31 -21.79 -0.84 -1.05
C LEU A 31 -20.93 0.14 -1.83
N TRP A 32 -21.37 1.38 -1.95
CA TRP A 32 -20.65 2.42 -2.66
C TRP A 32 -19.29 2.74 -2.03
N THR A 33 -19.28 2.87 -0.71
CA THR A 33 -18.04 3.08 0.06
C THR A 33 -17.07 1.89 -0.09
N GLY A 34 -17.60 0.67 -0.06
CA GLY A 34 -16.81 -0.54 -0.30
C GLY A 34 -16.13 -0.52 -1.68
N MET A 35 -16.84 -0.09 -2.69
CA MET A 35 -16.34 0.02 -4.07
C MET A 35 -15.25 1.09 -4.21
N LEU A 36 -15.41 2.23 -3.55
CA LEU A 36 -14.38 3.27 -3.49
C LEU A 36 -13.10 2.74 -2.82
N LEU A 37 -13.23 2.06 -1.68
CA LEU A 37 -12.10 1.46 -0.98
C LEU A 37 -11.41 0.39 -1.82
N TYR A 38 -12.17 -0.42 -2.54
CA TYR A 38 -11.62 -1.41 -3.47
C TYR A 38 -10.79 -0.76 -4.58
N ASN A 39 -11.33 0.25 -5.27
CA ASN A 39 -10.61 0.97 -6.32
C ASN A 39 -9.34 1.63 -5.77
N ARG A 40 -9.41 2.23 -4.59
CA ARG A 40 -8.26 2.83 -3.92
C ARG A 40 -7.18 1.78 -3.61
N ALA A 41 -7.56 0.61 -3.15
CA ALA A 41 -6.64 -0.49 -2.89
C ALA A 41 -6.01 -1.02 -4.19
N ALA A 42 -6.81 -1.21 -5.25
CA ALA A 42 -6.34 -1.66 -6.56
C ALA A 42 -5.31 -0.70 -7.17
N VAL A 43 -5.60 0.62 -7.15
CA VAL A 43 -4.70 1.65 -7.66
C VAL A 43 -3.40 1.70 -6.84
N ASN A 44 -3.47 1.68 -5.51
CA ASN A 44 -2.28 1.64 -4.65
C ASN A 44 -1.43 0.40 -4.88
N TYR A 45 -2.05 -0.76 -5.07
CA TYR A 45 -1.36 -2.01 -5.39
C TYR A 45 -0.64 -1.92 -6.74
N ALA A 46 -1.33 -1.46 -7.78
CA ALA A 46 -0.76 -1.34 -9.12
C ALA A 46 0.45 -0.41 -9.14
N VAL A 47 0.32 0.79 -8.55
CA VAL A 47 1.42 1.76 -8.46
C VAL A 47 2.60 1.19 -7.68
N SER A 48 2.36 0.62 -6.51
CA SER A 48 3.43 0.07 -5.66
C SER A 48 4.18 -1.05 -6.37
N THR A 49 3.44 -1.98 -6.99
CA THR A 49 4.04 -3.11 -7.71
C THR A 49 4.85 -2.65 -8.92
N ALA A 50 4.32 -1.74 -9.73
CA ALA A 50 4.99 -1.25 -10.92
C ALA A 50 6.27 -0.45 -10.58
N VAL A 51 6.20 0.42 -9.57
CA VAL A 51 7.35 1.22 -9.12
C VAL A 51 8.46 0.33 -8.54
N ILE A 52 8.11 -0.68 -7.73
CA ILE A 52 9.08 -1.65 -7.18
C ILE A 52 9.71 -2.48 -8.31
N GLN A 53 8.93 -2.92 -9.30
CA GLN A 53 9.48 -3.66 -10.44
C GLN A 53 10.37 -2.78 -11.30
N GLY A 54 9.96 -1.53 -11.58
CA GLY A 54 10.77 -0.54 -12.29
C GLY A 54 12.08 -0.23 -11.59
N SER A 55 12.08 -0.15 -10.25
CA SER A 55 13.29 0.14 -9.47
C SER A 55 14.38 -0.95 -9.56
N ARG A 56 14.00 -2.16 -9.95
CA ARG A 56 14.92 -3.29 -10.14
C ARG A 56 15.60 -3.28 -11.52
N MET A 57 15.09 -2.47 -12.46
CA MET A 57 15.66 -2.35 -13.82
C MET A 57 16.89 -1.42 -13.79
N ALA A 58 18.00 -1.92 -13.27
CA ALA A 58 19.21 -1.12 -13.00
C ALA A 58 19.92 -0.61 -14.26
N GLU A 59 19.81 -1.32 -15.39
CA GLU A 59 20.58 -1.08 -16.62
C GLU A 59 19.79 -0.36 -17.72
N CYS A 60 18.47 -0.19 -17.54
CA CYS A 60 17.60 0.44 -18.53
C CYS A 60 17.69 1.97 -18.50
N SER A 61 17.39 2.59 -19.63
CA SER A 61 17.24 4.05 -19.74
C SER A 61 16.07 4.56 -18.89
N ASN A 62 16.08 5.84 -18.51
CA ASN A 62 14.99 6.44 -17.75
C ASN A 62 13.66 6.41 -18.51
N ASP A 63 13.71 6.60 -19.84
CA ASP A 63 12.54 6.55 -20.70
C ASP A 63 11.94 5.14 -20.78
N GLU A 64 12.80 4.13 -20.94
CA GLU A 64 12.37 2.72 -20.94
C GLU A 64 11.73 2.30 -19.61
N ILE A 65 12.26 2.79 -18.48
CA ILE A 65 11.69 2.53 -17.17
C ILE A 65 10.31 3.22 -17.02
N SER A 66 10.20 4.47 -17.48
CA SER A 66 8.95 5.20 -17.47
C SER A 66 7.88 4.47 -18.25
N ASP A 67 8.20 4.06 -19.48
CA ASP A 67 7.28 3.33 -20.35
C ASP A 67 6.90 1.97 -19.77
N TYR A 68 7.86 1.24 -19.21
CA TYR A 68 7.60 -0.03 -18.53
C TYR A 68 6.64 0.15 -17.35
N VAL A 69 6.89 1.14 -16.48
CA VAL A 69 6.04 1.41 -15.31
C VAL A 69 4.63 1.79 -15.75
N GLN A 70 4.48 2.65 -16.76
CA GLN A 70 3.18 3.03 -17.30
C GLN A 70 2.43 1.82 -17.87
N LYS A 71 3.08 1.03 -18.70
CA LYS A 71 2.50 -0.19 -19.28
C LYS A 71 2.09 -1.18 -18.20
N LYS A 72 2.93 -1.34 -17.18
CA LYS A 72 2.63 -2.28 -16.08
C LYS A 72 1.47 -1.82 -15.21
N ILE A 73 1.35 -0.53 -14.93
CA ILE A 73 0.20 0.03 -14.21
C ILE A 73 -1.08 -0.21 -15.01
N THR A 74 -1.05 0.08 -16.32
CA THR A 74 -2.20 -0.13 -17.21
C THR A 74 -2.63 -1.60 -17.21
N GLU A 75 -1.69 -2.53 -17.39
CA GLU A 75 -1.96 -3.98 -17.35
C GLU A 75 -2.57 -4.42 -16.00
N LEU A 76 -2.06 -3.90 -14.89
CA LEU A 76 -2.55 -4.27 -13.55
C LEU A 76 -3.92 -3.68 -13.22
N LEU A 77 -4.29 -2.55 -13.83
CA LEU A 77 -5.58 -1.89 -13.62
C LEU A 77 -6.63 -2.32 -14.65
N GLU A 78 -6.21 -2.83 -15.80
CA GLU A 78 -7.11 -3.31 -16.83
C GLU A 78 -8.08 -4.34 -16.25
N ASN A 79 -9.38 -4.11 -16.46
CA ASN A 79 -10.48 -4.95 -15.96
C ASN A 79 -10.60 -5.08 -14.42
N LYS A 80 -9.88 -4.27 -13.63
CA LYS A 80 -10.01 -4.28 -12.17
C LYS A 80 -10.70 -3.04 -11.60
N LEU A 81 -10.79 -1.98 -12.37
CA LEU A 81 -11.48 -0.77 -11.94
C LEU A 81 -12.99 -0.96 -12.06
N VAL A 82 -13.71 -0.60 -11.01
CA VAL A 82 -15.16 -0.71 -10.94
C VAL A 82 -15.77 0.68 -10.92
N LEU A 83 -16.57 1.04 -11.92
CA LEU A 83 -17.20 2.37 -12.08
C LEU A 83 -16.21 3.55 -12.01
N MET A 84 -14.99 3.33 -12.45
CA MET A 84 -13.97 4.37 -12.52
C MET A 84 -13.25 4.26 -13.86
N GLU A 85 -13.10 5.39 -14.53
CA GLU A 85 -12.28 5.46 -15.73
C GLU A 85 -10.78 5.31 -15.41
N MET A 86 -9.98 5.06 -16.44
CA MET A 86 -8.53 4.94 -16.29
C MET A 86 -7.98 6.23 -15.65
N PRO A 87 -7.30 6.14 -14.50
CA PRO A 87 -6.79 7.32 -13.80
C PRO A 87 -5.69 8.03 -14.62
N GLN A 88 -5.62 9.33 -14.48
CA GLN A 88 -4.50 10.11 -15.02
C GLN A 88 -3.22 9.67 -14.32
N MET A 89 -2.19 9.39 -15.10
CA MET A 89 -0.93 8.85 -14.63
C MET A 89 0.22 9.80 -14.95
N GLN A 90 1.07 10.05 -13.96
CA GLN A 90 2.32 10.76 -14.11
C GLN A 90 3.44 9.91 -13.52
N VAL A 91 4.42 9.57 -14.35
CA VAL A 91 5.61 8.82 -13.93
C VAL A 91 6.81 9.73 -14.14
N THR A 92 7.59 9.94 -13.10
CA THR A 92 8.82 10.75 -13.12
C THR A 92 9.97 9.87 -12.67
N VAL A 93 11.00 9.79 -13.51
CA VAL A 93 12.25 9.07 -13.21
C VAL A 93 13.36 10.11 -13.09
N GLU A 94 13.74 10.42 -11.87
CA GLU A 94 14.85 11.33 -11.55
C GLU A 94 16.04 10.54 -11.01
N TYR A 95 17.19 11.23 -10.88
CA TYR A 95 18.48 10.66 -10.48
C TYR A 95 18.42 9.66 -9.32
N GLY A 96 18.12 8.39 -9.65
CA GLY A 96 18.09 7.30 -8.68
C GLY A 96 16.75 7.08 -7.97
N GLN A 97 15.71 7.82 -8.30
CA GLN A 97 14.37 7.66 -7.73
C GLN A 97 13.31 7.57 -8.84
N ILE A 98 12.41 6.62 -8.70
CA ILE A 98 11.24 6.48 -9.58
C ILE A 98 10.03 6.86 -8.74
N SER A 99 9.25 7.83 -9.21
CA SER A 99 8.00 8.22 -8.61
C SER A 99 6.86 8.08 -9.60
N ALA A 100 5.77 7.49 -9.16
CA ALA A 100 4.54 7.41 -9.93
C ALA A 100 3.39 7.95 -9.09
N SER A 101 2.58 8.80 -9.71
CA SER A 101 1.35 9.33 -9.15
C SER A 101 0.19 9.05 -10.07
N LEU A 102 -0.91 8.58 -9.49
CA LEU A 102 -2.18 8.37 -10.17
C LEU A 102 -3.27 9.18 -9.49
N GLN A 103 -4.11 9.79 -10.31
CA GLN A 103 -5.30 10.48 -9.86
C GLN A 103 -6.48 10.09 -10.75
N GLY A 104 -7.54 9.60 -10.13
CA GLY A 104 -8.78 9.24 -10.81
C GLY A 104 -10.00 9.70 -10.04
N TYR A 105 -11.11 9.79 -10.75
CA TYR A 105 -12.40 10.18 -10.20
C TYR A 105 -13.36 9.01 -10.32
N LEU A 106 -14.12 8.77 -9.27
CA LEU A 106 -15.21 7.82 -9.30
C LEU A 106 -16.49 8.56 -9.72
N ASP A 107 -17.18 8.06 -10.75
CA ASP A 107 -18.48 8.59 -11.13
C ASP A 107 -19.49 8.31 -10.01
N ALA A 108 -19.68 9.31 -9.16
CA ALA A 108 -20.61 9.20 -8.05
C ALA A 108 -22.03 9.55 -8.50
N PRO A 109 -23.05 8.77 -8.14
CA PRO A 109 -24.42 9.16 -8.37
C PRO A 109 -24.73 10.49 -7.65
N VAL A 110 -25.64 11.26 -8.20
CA VAL A 110 -25.99 12.63 -7.74
C VAL A 110 -26.20 12.74 -6.21
N LEU A 111 -26.69 11.67 -5.58
CA LEU A 111 -26.86 11.59 -4.13
C LEU A 111 -25.53 11.53 -3.34
N ALA A 112 -24.47 11.04 -3.95
CA ALA A 112 -23.15 10.94 -3.31
C ALA A 112 -22.39 12.28 -3.35
N GLY A 113 -22.82 13.25 -4.15
CA GLY A 113 -22.26 14.60 -4.19
C GLY A 113 -22.35 15.35 -2.85
N PHE A 114 -23.24 14.93 -1.95
CA PHE A 114 -23.31 15.47 -0.59
C PHE A 114 -22.20 14.97 0.33
N CYS A 115 -21.48 13.90 -0.05
CA CYS A 115 -20.48 13.25 0.81
C CYS A 115 -19.02 13.64 0.48
N GLY A 116 -18.78 14.61 -0.40
CA GLY A 116 -17.46 15.11 -0.73
C GLY A 116 -16.87 14.57 -2.05
N ASP A 117 -15.61 14.90 -2.30
CA ASP A 117 -14.89 14.52 -3.53
C ASP A 117 -14.48 13.04 -3.54
N TRP A 118 -15.06 12.29 -4.47
CA TRP A 118 -14.77 10.88 -4.68
C TRP A 118 -13.52 10.68 -5.53
N THR A 119 -12.40 11.22 -5.04
CA THR A 119 -11.13 11.12 -5.73
C THR A 119 -10.27 9.99 -5.17
N VAL A 120 -9.69 9.20 -6.07
CA VAL A 120 -8.69 8.20 -5.75
C VAL A 120 -7.33 8.75 -6.14
N LYS A 121 -6.45 8.94 -5.16
CA LYS A 121 -5.08 9.38 -5.37
C LYS A 121 -4.14 8.33 -4.82
N ALA A 122 -3.13 7.97 -5.60
CA ALA A 122 -2.03 7.12 -5.16
C ALA A 122 -0.72 7.72 -5.64
N GLN A 123 0.24 7.80 -4.74
CA GLN A 123 1.60 8.23 -5.05
C GLN A 123 2.57 7.30 -4.35
N ARG A 124 3.55 6.81 -5.10
CA ARG A 124 4.63 5.97 -4.57
C ARG A 124 5.94 6.37 -5.22
N SER A 125 6.99 6.27 -4.43
CA SER A 125 8.36 6.43 -4.91
C SER A 125 9.22 5.28 -4.41
N ALA A 126 10.18 4.86 -5.22
CA ALA A 126 11.18 3.89 -4.85
C ALA A 126 12.56 4.33 -5.37
N GLU A 127 13.58 4.07 -4.58
CA GLU A 127 14.95 4.27 -5.01
C GLU A 127 15.36 3.21 -6.02
N ARG A 128 16.06 3.63 -7.06
CA ARG A 128 16.60 2.74 -8.08
C ARG A 128 17.79 1.97 -7.51
N MET A 129 17.70 0.67 -7.44
CA MET A 129 18.79 -0.19 -7.00
C MET A 129 19.89 -0.23 -8.05
N ARG A 130 21.00 0.49 -7.82
CA ARG A 130 22.21 0.35 -8.64
C ARG A 130 23.01 -0.86 -8.18
N SER A 131 23.37 -1.75 -9.09
CA SER A 131 24.17 -2.96 -8.81
C SER A 131 25.44 -2.64 -8.03
N SER A 132 26.08 -1.50 -8.31
CA SER A 132 27.28 -1.03 -7.61
C SER A 132 27.03 -0.70 -6.12
N GLN A 133 25.83 -0.24 -5.74
CA GLN A 133 25.49 0.05 -4.35
C GLN A 133 25.23 -1.23 -3.57
N ILE A 134 24.56 -2.21 -4.20
CA ILE A 134 24.33 -3.53 -3.58
C ILE A 134 25.65 -4.20 -3.26
N VAL A 135 26.58 -4.25 -4.24
CA VAL A 135 27.91 -4.84 -4.03
C VAL A 135 28.70 -4.12 -2.93
N ARG A 136 28.63 -2.79 -2.88
CA ARG A 136 29.29 -2.02 -1.80
C ARG A 136 28.66 -2.29 -0.42
N THR A 137 27.35 -2.46 -0.36
CA THR A 137 26.65 -2.75 0.89
C THR A 137 26.99 -4.15 1.39
N ILE A 138 26.97 -5.16 0.50
CA ILE A 138 27.36 -6.53 0.83
C ILE A 138 28.80 -6.57 1.35
N ARG A 139 29.75 -5.97 0.63
CA ARG A 139 31.16 -5.91 1.08
C ARG A 139 31.34 -5.16 2.41
N ARG A 140 30.44 -4.23 2.75
CA ARG A 140 30.47 -3.54 4.04
C ARG A 140 29.98 -4.45 5.16
N VAL A 141 28.90 -5.20 4.91
CA VAL A 141 28.34 -6.17 5.87
C VAL A 141 29.35 -7.30 6.13
N ASP A 142 29.99 -7.85 5.08
CA ASP A 142 31.01 -8.89 5.24
C ASP A 142 32.18 -8.40 6.10
N ARG A 143 32.68 -7.18 5.86
CA ARG A 143 33.74 -6.58 6.67
C ARG A 143 33.36 -6.34 8.13
N LEU A 144 32.08 -6.02 8.39
CA LEU A 144 31.60 -5.87 9.76
C LEU A 144 31.46 -7.22 10.47
N ALA A 145 30.98 -8.24 9.77
CA ALA A 145 30.90 -9.61 10.29
C ALA A 145 32.29 -10.16 10.63
N GLU A 146 33.27 -9.94 9.77
CA GLU A 146 34.67 -10.34 9.99
C GLU A 146 35.30 -9.64 11.22
N LYS A 147 35.05 -8.33 11.38
CA LYS A 147 35.50 -7.59 12.56
C LYS A 147 34.89 -8.10 13.85
N HIS A 148 33.60 -8.43 13.87
CA HIS A 148 32.97 -9.01 15.05
C HIS A 148 33.52 -10.40 15.41
N GLN A 149 33.83 -11.22 14.40
CA GLN A 149 34.46 -12.52 14.66
C GLN A 149 35.86 -12.38 15.25
N VAL A 150 36.65 -11.43 14.76
CA VAL A 150 37.99 -11.17 15.31
C VAL A 150 37.91 -10.65 16.74
N GLN A 151 36.99 -9.71 17.03
CA GLN A 151 36.81 -9.19 18.40
C GLN A 151 36.41 -10.29 19.39
N ASN A 152 35.43 -11.12 19.01
CA ASN A 152 35.00 -12.24 19.86
C ASN A 152 36.17 -13.23 20.11
N ALA A 153 36.98 -13.49 19.11
CA ALA A 153 38.16 -14.37 19.25
C ALA A 153 39.28 -13.76 20.11
N GLU A 154 39.41 -12.45 20.14
CA GLU A 154 40.34 -11.73 21.03
C GLU A 154 39.84 -11.70 22.49
N GLU A 155 38.52 -11.54 22.69
CA GLU A 155 37.92 -11.61 24.03
C GLU A 155 38.03 -13.01 24.61
N GLU A 156 37.78 -14.07 23.87
CA GLU A 156 37.99 -15.46 24.31
C GLU A 156 39.45 -15.74 24.68
N ARG A 157 40.42 -15.18 23.98
CA ARG A 157 41.86 -15.34 24.28
C ARG A 157 42.26 -14.62 25.56
N THR A 158 41.70 -13.44 25.82
CA THR A 158 41.97 -12.69 27.05
C THR A 158 41.36 -13.34 28.30
N GLU A 159 40.19 -13.94 28.16
CA GLU A 159 39.54 -14.67 29.27
C GLU A 159 40.31 -15.95 29.62
N THR A 160 40.83 -16.69 28.64
CA THR A 160 41.66 -17.89 28.89
C THR A 160 43.00 -17.57 29.51
N HIS A 161 43.61 -16.43 29.20
CA HIS A 161 44.89 -16.03 29.83
C HIS A 161 44.74 -15.63 31.29
N THR A 162 43.60 -15.01 31.66
CA THR A 162 43.35 -14.57 33.04
C THR A 162 43.05 -15.73 33.99
N GLN A 163 42.54 -16.86 33.47
CA GLN A 163 42.28 -18.08 34.26
C GLN A 163 43.53 -18.92 34.52
N THR A 164 44.59 -18.76 33.73
CA THR A 164 45.85 -19.56 33.89
C THR A 164 46.81 -18.92 34.88
N GLU A 165 46.74 -17.62 35.14
CA GLU A 165 47.61 -16.94 36.12
C GLU A 165 47.09 -16.94 37.56
N GLY A 166 45.82 -17.30 37.79
CA GLY A 166 45.22 -17.38 39.13
C GLY A 166 45.38 -18.71 39.88
N GLY A 167 46.11 -19.68 39.30
CA GLY A 167 46.18 -21.07 39.82
C GLY A 167 47.47 -21.53 40.45
N THR A 168 48.42 -20.64 40.79
CA THR A 168 49.71 -21.02 41.38
C THR A 168 50.05 -20.16 42.63
N GLU A 169 49.20 -20.20 43.64
CA GLU A 169 49.55 -19.84 45.01
C GLU A 169 48.75 -20.74 45.95
N GLU A 170 49.30 -21.96 46.22
CA GLU A 170 49.19 -22.71 47.49
C GLU A 170 50.38 -23.66 47.62
#